data_8a46a3bf50ab8e75effdfbf13b860eac
#
_entry.id   8a46a3bf50ab8e75effdfbf13b860eac
#
_cell.length_a   1.000
_cell.length_b   1.000
_cell.length_c   1.000
_cell.angle_alpha   90.00
_cell.angle_beta   90.00
_cell.angle_gamma   90.00
#
_symmetry.space_group_name_H-M   'P 1'
#
loop_
_entity.id
_entity.type
_entity.pdbx_description
1 polymer ?
#
loop_
_entity_poly.entity_id
_entity_poly.type
_entity_poly.pdbx_seq_one_letter_code
_entity_poly.pdbx_strand_id
1 'polypeptide(L)'
;MKKTILVSADRGETRVAVLESKTKGGKRNVAELYIERRGRRSIVGNIYKGKVDNVLNGMEAAFVDIGLERNGFLHVDEIVLPNGEQAPRRGRGSGGGRRIGELLKSGQEILVQVVKDPLKSKGARLSMNLSIAGRYLVYAPQGGGVGVSRRLSDSERDRLRKMVDRTYKGPGGLIVRTAAHGAKKSDFVRETGYLHKLYSVLERRSEQIKAPGLVFQEADLPVRVLRDVFLVDFETAIIDSPKQLERVTGFFQRTAPELVGKVELYEGAKPLLEKWGVDKEIESTLDRRVDLPSGGYLIIDYTEALTVIDVNSGSFTGRGKGGLEETITKVNTEAAEEAVRQLRLRDIGGIIVIDFIDMARAKNRDKVLKTLRKALDADKSKSYVVEVSPLGLVEMTRQNITDGVREILTAPCPTCAGEGVVLSAETVALEGLRKMRDLAKRDAEAFLVRVNPKVAAALIEPDSGLAELEAETGKQFHFEGSDALAIETFELIEAGSRAEIEERALPFKVGEEVLVTIEEPHMYNADDAVARIDSYVVSVTGGGPFVGERKLVRIEQVERAAAVASLPGDEASNGSKPDALESAAAE
;
A
#
# COMPACT_ATOMS: atom_id res chain seq x y z
N MET A 1 25.69 10.45 -10.20
CA MET A 1 24.29 10.03 -10.48
C MET A 1 23.56 11.22 -11.04
N LYS A 2 22.78 11.05 -12.10
CA LYS A 2 21.90 12.09 -12.63
C LYS A 2 20.50 11.82 -12.14
N LYS A 3 19.83 12.88 -11.67
CA LYS A 3 18.49 12.79 -11.10
C LYS A 3 17.52 13.69 -11.85
N THR A 4 16.28 13.23 -12.00
CA THR A 4 15.19 13.99 -12.60
C THR A 4 13.96 13.84 -11.72
N ILE A 5 13.17 14.91 -11.57
CA ILE A 5 11.88 14.85 -10.92
C ILE A 5 10.80 14.96 -11.99
N LEU A 6 9.79 14.10 -11.90
CA LEU A 6 8.57 14.18 -12.67
C LEU A 6 7.43 14.56 -11.74
N VAL A 7 6.61 15.51 -12.17
CA VAL A 7 5.41 15.94 -11.45
C VAL A 7 4.23 15.81 -12.38
N SER A 8 3.31 14.92 -12.03
CA SER A 8 2.04 14.75 -12.73
C SER A 8 0.90 15.18 -11.82
N ALA A 9 0.10 16.13 -12.27
CA ALA A 9 -0.98 16.69 -11.48
C ALA A 9 -2.27 16.74 -12.29
N ASP A 10 -3.16 15.82 -12.04
CA ASP A 10 -4.50 15.77 -12.61
C ASP A 10 -5.59 16.31 -11.65
N ARG A 11 -6.87 16.09 -11.98
CA ARG A 11 -8.01 16.61 -11.20
C ARG A 11 -8.19 15.91 -9.86
N GLY A 12 -7.80 14.65 -9.74
CA GLY A 12 -8.05 13.80 -8.57
C GLY A 12 -6.81 13.53 -7.73
N GLU A 13 -5.64 13.52 -8.36
CA GLU A 13 -4.41 13.04 -7.75
C GLU A 13 -3.20 13.84 -8.24
N THR A 14 -2.20 13.99 -7.39
CA THR A 14 -0.89 14.52 -7.75
C THR A 14 0.16 13.48 -7.42
N ARG A 15 0.99 13.13 -8.41
CA ARG A 15 2.07 12.16 -8.29
C ARG A 15 3.40 12.81 -8.59
N VAL A 16 4.40 12.54 -7.76
CA VAL A 16 5.77 13.00 -7.95
C VAL A 16 6.70 11.81 -7.92
N ALA A 17 7.51 11.63 -8.95
CA ALA A 17 8.50 10.56 -9.05
C ALA A 17 9.91 11.15 -9.11
N VAL A 18 10.82 10.60 -8.32
CA VAL A 18 12.25 10.88 -8.40
C VAL A 18 12.93 9.75 -9.16
N LEU A 19 13.56 10.09 -10.27
CA LEU A 19 14.31 9.14 -11.09
C LEU A 19 15.80 9.32 -10.89
N GLU A 20 16.51 8.20 -10.73
CA GLU A 20 17.95 8.14 -10.59
C GLU A 20 18.58 7.29 -11.73
N SER A 21 19.72 7.73 -12.29
CA SER A 21 20.52 6.96 -13.24
C SER A 21 21.93 6.79 -12.72
N LYS A 22 22.46 5.55 -12.76
CA LYS A 22 23.84 5.25 -12.37
C LYS A 22 24.87 5.80 -13.37
N THR A 23 24.50 5.95 -14.65
CA THR A 23 25.37 6.39 -15.75
C THR A 23 24.74 7.51 -16.57
N LYS A 24 25.57 8.34 -17.22
CA LYS A 24 25.12 9.40 -18.13
C LYS A 24 24.45 8.76 -19.36
N GLY A 25 23.14 8.99 -19.56
CA GLY A 25 22.36 8.38 -20.64
C GLY A 25 21.87 6.94 -20.37
N GLY A 26 22.15 6.38 -19.20
CA GLY A 26 21.66 5.05 -18.81
C GLY A 26 20.16 5.03 -18.44
N LYS A 27 19.62 3.82 -18.31
CA LYS A 27 18.24 3.60 -17.83
C LYS A 27 18.04 4.32 -16.50
N ARG A 28 16.95 5.10 -16.42
CA ARG A 28 16.54 5.78 -15.18
C ARG A 28 15.56 4.87 -14.45
N ASN A 29 15.84 4.65 -13.17
CA ASN A 29 14.98 3.87 -12.29
C ASN A 29 14.25 4.83 -11.33
N VAL A 30 13.02 4.51 -11.00
CA VAL A 30 12.26 5.23 -9.98
C VAL A 30 12.86 4.91 -8.62
N ALA A 31 13.26 5.94 -7.90
CA ALA A 31 13.88 5.83 -6.58
C ALA A 31 12.93 6.21 -5.44
N GLU A 32 12.04 7.17 -5.68
CA GLU A 32 11.06 7.63 -4.71
C GLU A 32 9.75 7.97 -5.43
N LEU A 33 8.63 7.67 -4.79
CA LEU A 33 7.28 8.02 -5.22
C LEU A 33 6.58 8.79 -4.11
N TYR A 34 5.83 9.81 -4.51
CA TYR A 34 4.97 10.59 -3.64
C TYR A 34 3.63 10.74 -4.32
N ILE A 35 2.56 10.38 -3.62
CA ILE A 35 1.20 10.40 -4.14
C ILE A 35 0.32 11.14 -3.15
N GLU A 36 -0.50 12.07 -3.65
CA GLU A 36 -1.44 12.81 -2.82
C GLU A 36 -2.77 12.95 -3.55
N ARG A 37 -3.86 12.49 -2.94
CA ARG A 37 -5.20 12.54 -3.50
C ARG A 37 -5.96 13.77 -3.03
N ARG A 38 -6.80 14.30 -3.90
CA ARG A 38 -7.69 15.40 -3.55
C ARG A 38 -8.63 14.96 -2.41
N GLY A 39 -8.69 15.78 -1.34
CA GLY A 39 -9.49 15.45 -0.15
C GLY A 39 -8.77 14.59 0.90
N ARG A 40 -7.61 13.98 0.55
CA ARG A 40 -6.74 13.23 1.49
C ARG A 40 -5.31 13.75 1.47
N ARG A 41 -5.20 15.09 1.43
CA ARG A 41 -3.90 15.74 1.44
C ARG A 41 -3.26 15.61 2.81
N SER A 42 -1.94 15.35 2.84
CA SER A 42 -1.16 15.41 4.08
C SER A 42 -1.30 16.79 4.73
N ILE A 43 -1.55 16.78 6.03
CA ILE A 43 -1.62 17.98 6.87
C ILE A 43 -0.36 18.23 7.68
N VAL A 44 0.68 17.39 7.48
CA VAL A 44 1.99 17.58 8.13
C VAL A 44 2.56 18.94 7.76
N GLY A 45 2.99 19.68 8.78
CA GLY A 45 3.46 21.07 8.63
C GLY A 45 2.37 22.13 8.79
N ASN A 46 1.10 21.78 8.67
CA ASN A 46 -0.01 22.70 8.97
C ASN A 46 0.04 23.15 10.42
N ILE A 47 -0.30 24.44 10.66
CA ILE A 47 -0.40 25.00 12.00
C ILE A 47 -1.85 25.37 12.27
N TYR A 48 -2.36 24.91 13.39
CA TYR A 48 -3.73 25.15 13.85
C TYR A 48 -3.72 25.93 15.15
N LYS A 49 -4.73 26.77 15.34
CA LYS A 49 -5.14 27.23 16.65
C LYS A 49 -6.11 26.18 17.19
N GLY A 50 -5.64 25.34 18.10
CA GLY A 50 -6.39 24.24 18.67
C GLY A 50 -6.93 24.59 20.04
N LYS A 51 -7.95 23.84 20.49
CA LYS A 51 -8.51 23.91 21.84
C LYS A 51 -8.22 22.61 22.56
N VAL A 52 -7.58 22.67 23.71
CA VAL A 52 -7.33 21.49 24.55
C VAL A 52 -8.66 20.90 25.01
N ASP A 53 -8.95 19.69 24.60
CA ASP A 53 -10.17 18.97 24.97
C ASP A 53 -9.96 18.21 26.28
N ASN A 54 -8.97 17.34 26.36
CA ASN A 54 -8.69 16.52 27.52
C ASN A 54 -7.19 16.43 27.83
N VAL A 55 -6.84 16.37 29.11
CA VAL A 55 -5.47 16.23 29.61
C VAL A 55 -5.33 14.93 30.40
N LEU A 56 -4.49 14.01 29.88
CA LEU A 56 -4.28 12.67 30.44
C LEU A 56 -2.96 12.60 31.22
N ASN A 57 -3.00 12.85 32.50
CA ASN A 57 -1.81 12.85 33.37
C ASN A 57 -1.08 11.50 33.40
N GLY A 58 -1.81 10.36 33.27
CA GLY A 58 -1.21 9.01 33.26
C GLY A 58 -0.40 8.71 31.99
N MET A 59 -0.71 9.39 30.88
CA MET A 59 -0.03 9.24 29.60
C MET A 59 0.91 10.41 29.27
N GLU A 60 0.97 11.42 30.15
CA GLU A 60 1.70 12.66 29.92
C GLU A 60 1.38 13.28 28.55
N ALA A 61 0.09 13.30 28.18
CA ALA A 61 -0.38 13.75 26.88
C ALA A 61 -1.71 14.50 26.98
N ALA A 62 -2.01 15.35 25.99
CA ALA A 62 -3.28 16.02 25.83
C ALA A 62 -3.89 15.71 24.48
N PHE A 63 -5.21 15.63 24.43
CA PHE A 63 -5.98 15.66 23.19
C PHE A 63 -6.40 17.10 22.88
N VAL A 64 -6.17 17.52 21.66
CA VAL A 64 -6.41 18.89 21.19
C VAL A 64 -7.34 18.85 19.99
N ASP A 65 -8.47 19.52 20.10
CA ASP A 65 -9.36 19.76 18.97
C ASP A 65 -8.72 20.78 18.02
N ILE A 66 -8.48 20.37 16.79
CA ILE A 66 -7.91 21.18 15.70
C ILE A 66 -8.91 21.39 14.55
N GLY A 67 -10.20 21.04 14.77
CA GLY A 67 -11.26 21.14 13.77
C GLY A 67 -11.29 20.00 12.74
N LEU A 68 -10.71 18.86 13.08
CA LEU A 68 -10.78 17.62 12.31
C LEU A 68 -11.72 16.62 13.00
N GLU A 69 -12.09 15.57 12.28
CA GLU A 69 -12.96 14.49 12.80
C GLU A 69 -12.44 13.88 14.12
N ARG A 70 -11.11 13.86 14.28
CA ARG A 70 -10.45 13.32 15.49
C ARG A 70 -9.49 14.33 16.09
N ASN A 71 -9.50 14.40 17.41
CA ASN A 71 -8.57 15.23 18.16
C ASN A 71 -7.11 14.83 17.93
N GLY A 72 -6.23 15.80 17.82
CA GLY A 72 -4.81 15.57 17.73
C GLY A 72 -4.19 15.21 19.06
N PHE A 73 -3.10 14.44 19.03
CA PHE A 73 -2.34 13.97 20.21
C PHE A 73 -1.10 14.84 20.44
N LEU A 74 -1.01 15.46 21.59
CA LEU A 74 0.11 16.31 22.03
C LEU A 74 0.78 15.69 23.25
N HIS A 75 2.04 15.25 23.11
CA HIS A 75 2.82 14.70 24.22
C HIS A 75 3.52 15.83 25.00
N VAL A 76 3.79 15.63 26.30
CA VAL A 76 4.44 16.61 27.18
C VAL A 76 5.78 17.12 26.66
N ASP A 77 6.58 16.26 26.00
CA ASP A 77 7.87 16.64 25.40
C ASP A 77 7.76 17.63 24.22
N GLU A 78 6.56 17.80 23.67
CA GLU A 78 6.26 18.69 22.55
C GLU A 78 5.68 20.04 23.02
N ILE A 79 5.60 20.26 24.33
CA ILE A 79 5.09 21.51 24.92
C ILE A 79 6.23 22.52 25.02
N VAL A 80 5.93 23.75 24.60
CA VAL A 80 6.80 24.91 24.77
C VAL A 80 6.19 25.85 25.81
N LEU A 81 6.99 26.23 26.79
CA LEU A 81 6.61 27.17 27.85
C LEU A 81 6.51 28.61 27.32
N PRO A 82 5.77 29.51 27.98
CA PRO A 82 5.66 30.92 27.57
C PRO A 82 7.01 31.66 27.45
N ASN A 83 8.04 31.18 28.14
CA ASN A 83 9.41 31.73 28.06
C ASN A 83 10.22 31.17 26.86
N GLY A 84 9.61 30.36 25.99
CA GLY A 84 10.25 29.75 24.83
C GLY A 84 11.09 28.51 25.14
N GLU A 85 11.15 28.06 26.37
CA GLU A 85 11.85 26.84 26.76
C GLU A 85 10.97 25.59 26.56
N GLN A 86 11.57 24.49 26.10
CA GLN A 86 10.89 23.19 26.13
C GLN A 86 10.63 22.74 27.56
N ALA A 87 9.47 22.16 27.83
CA ALA A 87 9.21 21.55 29.12
C ALA A 87 10.35 20.56 29.46
N PRO A 88 10.90 20.63 30.70
CA PRO A 88 12.06 19.81 31.06
C PRO A 88 11.72 18.32 30.91
N ARG A 89 12.52 17.61 30.12
CA ARG A 89 12.36 16.17 29.88
C ARG A 89 12.58 15.41 31.20
N ARG A 90 11.67 14.51 31.52
CA ARG A 90 11.86 13.54 32.60
C ARG A 90 13.00 12.59 32.20
N GLY A 91 14.18 12.76 32.81
CA GLY A 91 15.24 11.73 32.73
C GLY A 91 14.72 10.45 33.42
N ARG A 92 15.05 9.28 32.84
CA ARG A 92 14.84 7.98 33.52
C ARG A 92 15.56 8.03 34.88
N GLY A 93 14.84 8.31 35.98
CA GLY A 93 15.37 8.29 37.33
C GLY A 93 15.40 9.62 38.07
N SER A 94 15.02 10.79 37.48
CA SER A 94 14.92 12.05 38.23
C SER A 94 13.45 12.49 38.34
N GLY A 95 12.94 12.57 39.57
CA GLY A 95 11.56 12.95 39.90
C GLY A 95 11.15 14.40 39.64
N GLY A 96 11.81 15.14 38.72
CA GLY A 96 11.73 16.60 38.62
C GLY A 96 11.04 17.18 37.38
N GLY A 97 10.37 16.38 36.49
CA GLY A 97 9.62 16.94 35.38
C GLY A 97 8.22 17.40 35.75
N ARG A 98 7.77 18.57 35.25
CA ARG A 98 6.39 19.04 35.43
C ARG A 98 5.41 18.07 34.77
N ARG A 99 4.26 17.83 35.43
CA ARG A 99 3.17 17.01 34.84
C ARG A 99 2.43 17.83 33.80
N ILE A 100 1.91 17.15 32.76
CA ILE A 100 1.19 17.83 31.69
C ILE A 100 -0.01 18.66 32.21
N GLY A 101 -0.71 18.21 33.25
CA GLY A 101 -1.81 18.93 33.87
C GLY A 101 -1.41 20.23 34.61
N GLU A 102 -0.09 20.44 34.86
CA GLU A 102 0.46 21.69 35.36
C GLU A 102 0.74 22.69 34.23
N LEU A 103 0.89 22.21 33.02
CA LEU A 103 1.27 22.98 31.84
C LEU A 103 0.08 23.36 30.95
N LEU A 104 -0.92 22.48 30.83
CA LEU A 104 -2.10 22.67 30.01
C LEU A 104 -3.38 22.38 30.79
N LYS A 105 -4.43 23.16 30.47
CA LYS A 105 -5.77 22.99 31.04
C LYS A 105 -6.78 22.72 29.91
N SER A 106 -7.81 21.92 30.21
CA SER A 106 -8.96 21.74 29.30
C SER A 106 -9.60 23.10 28.98
N GLY A 107 -9.99 23.29 27.74
CA GLY A 107 -10.54 24.56 27.24
C GLY A 107 -9.49 25.59 26.80
N GLN A 108 -8.20 25.40 27.11
CA GLN A 108 -7.12 26.32 26.72
C GLN A 108 -6.91 26.33 25.22
N GLU A 109 -6.78 27.52 24.61
CA GLU A 109 -6.39 27.71 23.24
C GLU A 109 -4.87 27.71 23.09
N ILE A 110 -4.35 26.92 22.16
CA ILE A 110 -2.91 26.79 21.90
C ILE A 110 -2.62 26.74 20.40
N LEU A 111 -1.44 27.23 19.97
CA LEU A 111 -0.95 26.99 18.62
C LEU A 111 -0.20 25.66 18.57
N VAL A 112 -0.58 24.82 17.63
CA VAL A 112 0.03 23.49 17.42
C VAL A 112 0.31 23.25 15.94
N GLN A 113 1.40 22.57 15.68
CA GLN A 113 1.78 22.11 14.34
C GLN A 113 1.63 20.61 14.25
N VAL A 114 1.12 20.13 13.11
CA VAL A 114 1.03 18.70 12.81
C VAL A 114 2.41 18.17 12.42
N VAL A 115 2.89 17.15 13.13
CA VAL A 115 4.18 16.48 12.86
C VAL A 115 4.01 15.08 12.25
N LYS A 116 2.80 14.48 12.37
CA LYS A 116 2.39 13.25 11.68
C LYS A 116 0.92 13.31 11.34
N ASP A 117 0.56 12.79 10.17
CA ASP A 117 -0.81 12.65 9.74
C ASP A 117 -1.63 11.75 10.68
N PRO A 118 -2.97 11.89 10.71
CA PRO A 118 -3.84 10.90 11.34
C PRO A 118 -3.65 9.55 10.66
N LEU A 119 -3.45 8.48 11.45
CA LEU A 119 -3.22 7.13 10.93
C LEU A 119 -4.27 6.16 11.50
N LYS A 120 -5.00 5.45 10.63
CA LYS A 120 -6.02 4.46 11.02
C LYS A 120 -7.01 5.05 12.06
N SER A 121 -6.97 4.55 13.30
CA SER A 121 -7.82 4.99 14.40
C SER A 121 -7.25 6.15 15.24
N LYS A 122 -6.02 6.63 14.94
CA LYS A 122 -5.30 7.63 15.75
C LYS A 122 -5.40 9.01 15.11
N GLY A 123 -5.61 10.05 15.94
CA GLY A 123 -5.54 11.44 15.53
C GLY A 123 -4.13 11.90 15.18
N ALA A 124 -4.01 13.07 14.55
CA ALA A 124 -2.74 13.67 14.17
C ALA A 124 -1.81 13.85 15.37
N ARG A 125 -0.51 13.63 15.21
CA ARG A 125 0.48 13.99 16.23
C ARG A 125 0.83 15.46 16.12
N LEU A 126 0.79 16.13 17.26
CA LEU A 126 0.99 17.57 17.36
C LEU A 126 2.26 17.93 18.10
N SER A 127 2.79 19.14 17.84
CA SER A 127 3.87 19.79 18.59
C SER A 127 3.54 21.27 18.77
N MET A 128 3.85 21.84 19.92
CA MET A 128 3.85 23.29 20.13
C MET A 128 5.15 23.94 19.62
N ASN A 129 6.19 23.14 19.36
CA ASN A 129 7.44 23.64 18.79
C ASN A 129 7.27 23.90 17.29
N LEU A 130 6.84 25.13 16.96
CA LEU A 130 6.54 25.52 15.60
C LEU A 130 7.82 25.60 14.76
N SER A 131 7.73 25.18 13.52
CA SER A 131 8.81 25.27 12.55
C SER A 131 8.29 25.62 11.15
N ILE A 132 8.93 26.57 10.48
CA ILE A 132 8.58 26.97 9.12
C ILE A 132 9.71 26.57 8.20
N ALA A 133 9.41 25.62 7.31
CA ALA A 133 10.40 25.07 6.40
C ALA A 133 10.55 25.95 5.16
N GLY A 134 11.74 26.52 4.99
CA GLY A 134 12.24 27.04 3.74
C GLY A 134 13.00 25.98 2.96
N ARG A 135 13.73 26.42 1.92
CA ARG A 135 14.57 25.53 1.14
C ARG A 135 15.92 25.23 1.84
N TYR A 136 16.65 26.26 2.23
CA TYR A 136 17.97 26.16 2.88
C TYR A 136 17.89 26.17 4.40
N LEU A 137 16.83 26.77 4.94
CA LEU A 137 16.63 27.00 6.36
C LEU A 137 15.29 26.41 6.85
N VAL A 138 15.25 26.05 8.12
CA VAL A 138 14.02 25.94 8.89
C VAL A 138 14.08 27.02 9.98
N TYR A 139 13.04 27.84 10.05
CA TYR A 139 12.90 28.84 11.10
C TYR A 139 12.08 28.27 12.24
N ALA A 140 12.61 28.30 13.45
CA ALA A 140 11.98 27.88 14.70
C ALA A 140 11.76 29.10 15.61
N PRO A 141 10.57 29.70 15.64
CA PRO A 141 10.32 30.95 16.36
C PRO A 141 10.63 30.88 17.85
N GLN A 142 10.33 29.73 18.47
CA GLN A 142 10.60 29.48 19.89
C GLN A 142 11.98 28.84 20.15
N GLY A 143 12.74 28.55 19.10
CA GLY A 143 14.07 27.97 19.20
C GLY A 143 15.14 29.03 19.48
N GLY A 144 16.37 28.59 19.75
CA GLY A 144 17.54 29.44 19.92
C GLY A 144 18.75 28.92 19.15
N GLY A 145 19.61 29.86 18.70
CA GLY A 145 20.87 29.51 18.04
C GLY A 145 20.75 28.95 16.63
N VAL A 146 21.85 28.37 16.13
CA VAL A 146 21.95 27.83 14.78
C VAL A 146 22.27 26.34 14.82
N GLY A 147 21.31 25.53 14.34
CA GLY A 147 21.50 24.10 14.03
C GLY A 147 21.97 23.91 12.59
N VAL A 148 22.72 22.85 12.31
CA VAL A 148 23.13 22.48 10.93
C VAL A 148 22.92 20.99 10.74
N SER A 149 22.35 20.61 9.58
CA SER A 149 22.09 19.21 9.21
C SER A 149 23.35 18.34 9.37
N ARG A 150 23.19 17.20 10.03
CA ARG A 150 24.27 16.20 10.22
C ARG A 150 24.67 15.46 8.94
N ARG A 151 23.88 15.59 7.87
CA ARG A 151 24.14 14.96 6.56
C ARG A 151 25.16 15.72 5.71
N LEU A 152 25.50 16.94 6.10
CA LEU A 152 26.55 17.73 5.48
C LEU A 152 27.93 17.27 6.02
N SER A 153 28.96 17.36 5.19
CA SER A 153 30.34 17.11 5.65
C SER A 153 30.71 18.08 6.76
N ASP A 154 31.61 17.68 7.65
CA ASP A 154 32.01 18.51 8.80
C ASP A 154 32.55 19.87 8.37
N SER A 155 33.35 19.90 7.31
CA SER A 155 33.88 21.15 6.74
C SER A 155 32.80 22.10 6.27
N GLU A 156 31.77 21.55 5.59
CA GLU A 156 30.64 22.35 5.09
C GLU A 156 29.71 22.78 6.24
N ARG A 157 29.53 21.93 7.25
CA ARG A 157 28.75 22.28 8.45
C ARG A 157 29.37 23.47 9.18
N ASP A 158 30.70 23.46 9.35
CA ASP A 158 31.40 24.55 10.02
C ASP A 158 31.35 25.85 9.19
N ARG A 159 31.51 25.74 7.86
CA ARG A 159 31.41 26.89 6.94
C ARG A 159 30.02 27.53 7.05
N LEU A 160 28.95 26.72 6.96
CA LEU A 160 27.58 27.21 6.98
C LEU A 160 27.20 27.76 8.34
N ARG A 161 27.59 27.11 9.46
CA ARG A 161 27.37 27.59 10.82
C ARG A 161 27.98 28.98 11.02
N LYS A 162 29.27 29.13 10.71
CA LYS A 162 29.95 30.42 10.82
C LYS A 162 29.31 31.51 9.97
N MET A 163 28.81 31.14 8.77
CA MET A 163 28.16 32.08 7.88
C MET A 163 26.82 32.55 8.44
N VAL A 164 25.96 31.62 8.91
CA VAL A 164 24.66 31.95 9.47
C VAL A 164 24.78 32.69 10.79
N ASP A 165 25.65 32.27 11.70
CA ASP A 165 25.92 32.96 12.98
C ASP A 165 26.35 34.42 12.79
N ARG A 166 27.11 34.71 11.73
CA ARG A 166 27.53 36.08 11.40
C ARG A 166 26.44 36.91 10.74
N THR A 167 25.49 36.25 10.09
CA THR A 167 24.49 36.92 9.25
C THR A 167 23.17 37.12 9.97
N TYR A 168 22.83 36.17 10.84
CA TYR A 168 21.55 36.15 11.55
C TYR A 168 21.72 36.56 13.00
N LYS A 169 21.02 37.65 13.41
CA LYS A 169 20.95 38.17 14.77
C LYS A 169 19.49 38.39 15.22
N GLY A 170 18.54 37.84 14.45
CA GLY A 170 17.12 37.99 14.73
C GLY A 170 16.61 37.05 15.85
N PRO A 171 15.33 37.17 16.21
CA PRO A 171 14.69 36.32 17.19
C PRO A 171 14.48 34.89 16.64
N GLY A 172 14.41 33.91 17.57
CA GLY A 172 14.22 32.50 17.23
C GLY A 172 15.49 31.77 16.78
N GLY A 173 15.37 30.50 16.43
CA GLY A 173 16.45 29.65 15.96
C GLY A 173 16.37 29.38 14.46
N LEU A 174 17.53 29.07 13.86
CA LEU A 174 17.62 28.62 12.47
C LEU A 174 18.25 27.21 12.40
N ILE A 175 17.70 26.36 11.53
CA ILE A 175 18.28 25.05 11.23
C ILE A 175 18.65 25.04 9.76
N VAL A 176 19.94 24.94 9.48
CA VAL A 176 20.46 24.84 8.11
C VAL A 176 20.22 23.43 7.58
N ARG A 177 19.57 23.35 6.43
CA ARG A 177 19.18 22.08 5.79
C ARG A 177 20.29 21.55 4.88
N THR A 178 20.19 20.28 4.50
CA THR A 178 21.13 19.64 3.55
C THR A 178 21.15 20.34 2.19
N ALA A 179 20.01 20.89 1.77
CA ALA A 179 19.89 21.66 0.52
C ALA A 179 20.77 22.93 0.48
N ALA A 180 21.26 23.39 1.62
CA ALA A 180 22.15 24.55 1.71
C ALA A 180 23.61 24.25 1.33
N HIS A 181 23.94 23.01 0.91
CA HIS A 181 25.28 22.70 0.42
C HIS A 181 25.68 23.67 -0.71
N GLY A 182 26.82 24.35 -0.57
CA GLY A 182 27.28 25.34 -1.53
C GLY A 182 26.55 26.69 -1.54
N ALA A 183 25.55 26.88 -0.67
CA ALA A 183 24.78 28.13 -0.58
C ALA A 183 25.64 29.31 -0.17
N LYS A 184 25.27 30.50 -0.66
CA LYS A 184 25.98 31.79 -0.45
C LYS A 184 25.28 32.58 0.66
N LYS A 185 25.97 33.57 1.20
CA LYS A 185 25.43 34.50 2.20
C LYS A 185 24.13 35.18 1.75
N SER A 186 24.07 35.57 0.48
CA SER A 186 22.86 36.19 -0.12
C SER A 186 21.63 35.31 -0.03
N ASP A 187 21.80 34.01 -0.16
CA ASP A 187 20.69 33.05 -0.14
C ASP A 187 20.09 32.96 1.27
N PHE A 188 20.93 32.94 2.29
CA PHE A 188 20.47 32.97 3.68
C PHE A 188 19.78 34.27 4.06
N VAL A 189 20.32 35.42 3.63
CA VAL A 189 19.67 36.73 3.89
C VAL A 189 18.29 36.79 3.27
N ARG A 190 18.19 36.38 1.99
CA ARG A 190 16.92 36.37 1.25
C ARG A 190 15.90 35.44 1.92
N GLU A 191 16.30 34.21 2.21
CA GLU A 191 15.36 33.23 2.77
C GLU A 191 14.97 33.55 4.22
N THR A 192 15.90 34.04 5.04
CA THR A 192 15.57 34.51 6.40
C THR A 192 14.53 35.62 6.35
N GLY A 193 14.71 36.61 5.49
CA GLY A 193 13.72 37.68 5.30
C GLY A 193 12.34 37.15 4.86
N TYR A 194 12.31 36.17 3.98
CA TYR A 194 11.09 35.50 3.55
C TYR A 194 10.39 34.75 4.71
N LEU A 195 11.14 33.95 5.47
CA LEU A 195 10.61 33.16 6.59
C LEU A 195 10.08 34.05 7.73
N HIS A 196 10.78 35.14 8.05
CA HIS A 196 10.31 36.11 9.06
C HIS A 196 9.02 36.80 8.61
N LYS A 197 8.93 37.23 7.35
CA LYS A 197 7.69 37.82 6.82
C LYS A 197 6.55 36.82 6.88
N LEU A 198 6.80 35.56 6.54
CA LEU A 198 5.79 34.50 6.60
C LEU A 198 5.31 34.29 8.05
N TYR A 199 6.24 34.25 9.01
CA TYR A 199 5.91 34.10 10.44
C TYR A 199 5.09 35.26 10.97
N SER A 200 5.44 36.52 10.61
CA SER A 200 4.66 37.69 11.01
C SER A 200 3.21 37.69 10.46
N VAL A 201 3.02 37.10 9.26
CA VAL A 201 1.66 36.90 8.72
C VAL A 201 0.91 35.84 9.51
N LEU A 202 1.61 34.75 9.88
CA LEU A 202 1.05 33.68 10.68
C LEU A 202 0.61 34.17 12.07
N GLU A 203 1.45 34.95 12.76
CA GLU A 203 1.13 35.53 14.08
C GLU A 203 -0.16 36.36 13.99
N ARG A 204 -0.23 37.33 13.09
CA ARG A 204 -1.43 38.16 12.92
C ARG A 204 -2.68 37.35 12.61
N ARG A 205 -2.54 36.31 11.78
CA ARG A 205 -3.66 35.43 11.45
C ARG A 205 -4.11 34.59 12.64
N SER A 206 -3.16 34.16 13.49
CA SER A 206 -3.48 33.39 14.70
C SER A 206 -4.32 34.18 15.72
N GLU A 207 -4.14 35.50 15.77
CA GLU A 207 -4.96 36.39 16.62
C GLU A 207 -6.39 36.52 16.11
N GLN A 208 -6.58 36.47 14.79
CA GLN A 208 -7.89 36.66 14.13
C GLN A 208 -8.74 35.39 14.09
N ILE A 209 -8.11 34.21 14.08
CA ILE A 209 -8.79 32.92 13.97
C ILE A 209 -9.29 32.46 15.34
N LYS A 210 -10.56 32.02 15.41
CA LYS A 210 -11.12 31.33 16.56
C LYS A 210 -10.68 29.87 16.57
N ALA A 211 -10.41 29.32 17.75
CA ALA A 211 -10.13 27.90 17.92
C ALA A 211 -11.45 27.06 17.90
N PRO A 212 -11.47 25.88 17.27
CA PRO A 212 -10.40 25.32 16.45
C PRO A 212 -10.35 25.93 15.04
N GLY A 213 -9.14 26.15 14.46
CA GLY A 213 -9.03 26.72 13.14
C GLY A 213 -7.63 26.65 12.52
N LEU A 214 -7.58 26.54 11.18
CA LEU A 214 -6.34 26.46 10.41
C LEU A 214 -5.68 27.84 10.28
N VAL A 215 -4.50 28.01 10.85
CA VAL A 215 -3.72 29.26 10.81
C VAL A 215 -2.78 29.30 9.61
N PHE A 216 -2.05 28.21 9.38
CA PHE A 216 -1.10 28.09 8.28
C PHE A 216 -1.24 26.74 7.60
N GLN A 217 -1.27 26.75 6.27
CA GLN A 217 -1.30 25.56 5.44
C GLN A 217 0.06 25.37 4.78
N GLU A 218 0.64 24.17 4.94
CA GLU A 218 1.89 23.79 4.29
C GLU A 218 1.75 23.75 2.75
N ALA A 219 2.86 23.90 2.05
CA ALA A 219 2.92 23.85 0.60
C ALA A 219 2.31 22.57 0.03
N ASP A 220 1.80 22.61 -1.20
CA ASP A 220 1.30 21.43 -1.91
C ASP A 220 2.45 20.45 -2.25
N LEU A 221 2.09 19.21 -2.56
CA LEU A 221 3.06 18.13 -2.77
C LEU A 221 4.18 18.49 -3.74
N PRO A 222 3.94 19.06 -4.94
CA PRO A 222 5.01 19.44 -5.86
C PRO A 222 6.01 20.42 -5.26
N VAL A 223 5.50 21.51 -4.66
CA VAL A 223 6.37 22.53 -4.04
C VAL A 223 7.13 21.94 -2.86
N ARG A 224 6.47 21.12 -2.02
CA ARG A 224 7.09 20.47 -0.87
C ARG A 224 8.21 19.52 -1.29
N VAL A 225 7.95 18.63 -2.26
CA VAL A 225 8.98 17.69 -2.75
C VAL A 225 10.12 18.43 -3.41
N LEU A 226 9.85 19.38 -4.30
CA LEU A 226 10.91 20.15 -4.95
C LEU A 226 11.71 21.01 -3.97
N ARG A 227 11.07 21.60 -2.96
CA ARG A 227 11.77 22.32 -1.88
C ARG A 227 12.76 21.41 -1.13
N ASP A 228 12.35 20.16 -0.85
CA ASP A 228 13.09 19.28 0.06
C ASP A 228 14.07 18.36 -0.67
N VAL A 229 13.80 18.01 -1.93
CA VAL A 229 14.49 16.97 -2.70
C VAL A 229 15.33 17.53 -3.83
N PHE A 230 14.89 18.59 -4.53
CA PHE A 230 15.51 19.08 -5.75
C PHE A 230 16.81 19.80 -5.46
N LEU A 231 17.91 19.07 -5.41
CA LEU A 231 19.27 19.59 -5.13
C LEU A 231 20.01 19.98 -6.42
N VAL A 232 21.24 20.47 -6.27
CA VAL A 232 22.11 20.93 -7.40
C VAL A 232 22.46 19.79 -8.36
N ASP A 233 22.49 18.54 -7.86
CA ASP A 233 22.76 17.31 -8.62
C ASP A 233 21.61 16.85 -9.52
N PHE A 234 20.45 17.50 -9.41
CA PHE A 234 19.32 17.26 -10.32
C PHE A 234 19.52 17.98 -11.65
N GLU A 235 19.21 17.28 -12.74
CA GLU A 235 19.25 17.84 -14.09
C GLU A 235 18.07 18.75 -14.33
N THR A 236 16.87 18.23 -14.12
CA THR A 236 15.62 18.93 -14.42
C THR A 236 14.47 18.44 -13.55
N ALA A 237 13.43 19.26 -13.42
CA ALA A 237 12.12 18.89 -12.93
C ALA A 237 11.10 19.13 -14.05
N ILE A 238 10.38 18.09 -14.45
CA ILE A 238 9.42 18.12 -15.56
C ILE A 238 8.01 18.04 -14.96
N ILE A 239 7.16 19.00 -15.32
CA ILE A 239 5.82 19.17 -14.75
C ILE A 239 4.79 19.20 -15.89
N ASP A 240 3.71 18.41 -15.82
CA ASP A 240 2.66 18.34 -16.85
C ASP A 240 1.52 19.34 -16.66
N SER A 241 1.51 20.08 -15.54
CA SER A 241 0.47 21.06 -15.22
C SER A 241 1.00 22.48 -15.22
N PRO A 242 0.51 23.37 -16.10
CA PRO A 242 0.89 24.80 -16.12
C PRO A 242 0.69 25.48 -14.76
N LYS A 243 -0.38 25.16 -14.06
CA LYS A 243 -0.69 25.72 -12.74
C LYS A 243 0.35 25.30 -11.67
N GLN A 244 0.81 24.05 -11.73
CA GLN A 244 1.85 23.58 -10.80
C GLN A 244 3.22 24.14 -11.17
N LEU A 245 3.50 24.27 -12.46
CA LEU A 245 4.71 24.94 -12.95
C LEU A 245 4.80 26.37 -12.39
N GLU A 246 3.74 27.17 -12.51
CA GLU A 246 3.68 28.54 -12.00
C GLU A 246 3.93 28.59 -10.48
N ARG A 247 3.33 27.69 -9.71
CA ARG A 247 3.52 27.62 -8.26
C ARG A 247 4.96 27.29 -7.87
N VAL A 248 5.54 26.29 -8.54
CA VAL A 248 6.92 25.84 -8.29
C VAL A 248 7.91 26.94 -8.70
N THR A 249 7.76 27.50 -9.89
CA THR A 249 8.63 28.59 -10.36
C THR A 249 8.52 29.83 -9.49
N GLY A 250 7.30 30.21 -9.09
CA GLY A 250 7.06 31.31 -8.15
C GLY A 250 7.69 31.07 -6.76
N PHE A 251 7.71 29.83 -6.28
CA PHE A 251 8.44 29.48 -5.06
C PHE A 251 9.96 29.63 -5.26
N PHE A 252 10.52 29.09 -6.35
CA PHE A 252 11.95 29.19 -6.61
C PHE A 252 12.41 30.61 -6.90
N GLN A 253 11.63 31.43 -7.60
CA GLN A 253 11.95 32.85 -7.80
C GLN A 253 12.21 33.58 -6.47
N ARG A 254 11.47 33.23 -5.41
CA ARG A 254 11.61 33.83 -4.08
C ARG A 254 12.74 33.23 -3.25
N THR A 255 13.05 31.92 -3.43
CA THR A 255 13.96 31.19 -2.54
C THR A 255 15.28 30.77 -3.20
N ALA A 256 15.26 30.34 -4.46
CA ALA A 256 16.40 29.80 -5.21
C ALA A 256 16.28 30.09 -6.71
N PRO A 257 16.41 31.38 -7.16
CA PRO A 257 16.20 31.78 -8.55
C PRO A 257 17.03 31.00 -9.58
N GLU A 258 18.19 30.53 -9.18
CA GLU A 258 19.09 29.72 -10.01
C GLU A 258 18.50 28.36 -10.44
N LEU A 259 17.44 27.90 -9.80
CA LEU A 259 16.79 26.63 -10.13
C LEU A 259 15.60 26.80 -11.08
N VAL A 260 15.12 28.02 -11.29
CA VAL A 260 13.95 28.28 -12.18
C VAL A 260 14.20 27.72 -13.58
N GLY A 261 15.41 27.91 -14.13
CA GLY A 261 15.79 27.40 -15.46
C GLY A 261 15.93 25.88 -15.57
N LYS A 262 15.79 25.14 -14.45
CA LYS A 262 15.78 23.68 -14.44
C LYS A 262 14.37 23.09 -14.31
N VAL A 263 13.33 23.90 -14.31
CA VAL A 263 11.92 23.46 -14.23
C VAL A 263 11.28 23.66 -15.58
N GLU A 264 10.73 22.59 -16.15
CA GLU A 264 10.23 22.54 -17.52
C GLU A 264 8.77 22.09 -17.56
N LEU A 265 7.97 22.67 -18.49
CA LEU A 265 6.65 22.18 -18.81
C LEU A 265 6.74 20.97 -19.73
N TYR A 266 5.95 19.95 -19.45
CA TYR A 266 5.78 18.82 -20.34
C TYR A 266 4.59 19.03 -21.27
N GLU A 267 4.84 18.98 -22.58
CA GLU A 267 3.82 19.18 -23.64
C GLU A 267 3.72 17.95 -24.56
N GLY A 268 4.19 16.79 -24.12
CA GLY A 268 4.18 15.57 -24.94
C GLY A 268 2.79 14.94 -25.07
N ALA A 269 2.53 14.25 -26.18
CA ALA A 269 1.25 13.59 -26.45
C ALA A 269 0.95 12.40 -25.52
N LYS A 270 1.99 11.68 -25.05
CA LYS A 270 1.82 10.59 -24.06
C LYS A 270 1.80 11.15 -22.66
N PRO A 271 1.02 10.59 -21.72
CA PRO A 271 1.09 10.95 -20.30
C PRO A 271 2.52 10.92 -19.78
N LEU A 272 2.88 11.92 -18.95
CA LEU A 272 4.26 12.09 -18.47
C LEU A 272 4.81 10.83 -17.79
N LEU A 273 4.06 10.24 -16.86
CA LEU A 273 4.52 9.08 -16.08
C LEU A 273 4.59 7.81 -16.93
N GLU A 274 3.65 7.62 -17.87
CA GLU A 274 3.68 6.52 -18.82
C GLU A 274 4.93 6.55 -19.72
N LYS A 275 5.27 7.74 -20.26
CA LYS A 275 6.46 7.93 -21.09
C LYS A 275 7.75 7.49 -20.40
N TRP A 276 7.83 7.68 -19.10
CA TRP A 276 9.00 7.35 -18.30
C TRP A 276 8.90 5.99 -17.60
N GLY A 277 7.83 5.22 -17.84
CA GLY A 277 7.58 3.91 -17.26
C GLY A 277 7.29 3.93 -15.74
N VAL A 278 6.89 5.08 -15.20
CA VAL A 278 6.62 5.24 -13.77
C VAL A 278 5.34 4.52 -13.36
N ASP A 279 4.32 4.50 -14.24
CA ASP A 279 3.05 3.83 -13.94
C ASP A 279 3.25 2.32 -13.69
N LYS A 280 4.07 1.65 -14.52
CA LYS A 280 4.44 0.24 -14.31
C LYS A 280 5.21 0.02 -13.01
N GLU A 281 6.06 0.96 -12.64
CA GLU A 281 6.79 0.88 -11.37
C GLU A 281 5.84 1.08 -10.17
N ILE A 282 4.83 1.96 -10.30
CA ILE A 282 3.78 2.12 -9.28
C ILE A 282 3.00 0.80 -9.11
N GLU A 283 2.57 0.17 -10.20
CA GLU A 283 1.91 -1.14 -10.17
C GLU A 283 2.78 -2.18 -9.46
N SER A 284 4.07 -2.26 -9.81
CA SER A 284 5.01 -3.22 -9.20
C SER A 284 5.21 -3.02 -7.68
N THR A 285 4.90 -1.83 -7.14
CA THR A 285 4.96 -1.60 -5.69
C THR A 285 3.89 -2.36 -4.91
N LEU A 286 2.85 -2.85 -5.57
CA LEU A 286 1.77 -3.62 -4.96
C LEU A 286 2.08 -5.12 -4.92
N ASP A 287 3.05 -5.58 -5.73
CA ASP A 287 3.47 -6.97 -5.75
C ASP A 287 4.24 -7.35 -4.47
N ARG A 288 3.96 -8.55 -3.95
CA ARG A 288 4.73 -9.11 -2.82
C ARG A 288 6.15 -9.48 -3.26
N ARG A 289 6.29 -9.98 -4.50
CA ARG A 289 7.55 -10.47 -5.05
C ARG A 289 8.30 -9.38 -5.80
N VAL A 290 9.61 -9.33 -5.58
CA VAL A 290 10.54 -8.43 -6.27
C VAL A 290 11.72 -9.24 -6.76
N ASP A 291 11.89 -9.33 -8.09
CA ASP A 291 12.96 -10.11 -8.69
C ASP A 291 14.31 -9.38 -8.61
N LEU A 292 15.38 -10.15 -8.39
CA LEU A 292 16.75 -9.68 -8.34
C LEU A 292 17.49 -9.96 -9.66
N PRO A 293 18.50 -9.13 -10.02
CA PRO A 293 19.25 -9.32 -11.27
C PRO A 293 19.93 -10.69 -11.40
N SER A 294 20.29 -11.34 -10.30
CA SER A 294 20.88 -12.68 -10.29
C SER A 294 19.90 -13.81 -10.55
N GLY A 295 18.58 -13.56 -10.49
CA GLY A 295 17.52 -14.57 -10.59
C GLY A 295 16.99 -15.03 -9.21
N GLY A 296 17.50 -14.46 -8.11
CA GLY A 296 16.85 -14.52 -6.81
C GLY A 296 15.67 -13.55 -6.73
N TYR A 297 14.98 -13.51 -5.60
CA TYR A 297 13.87 -12.59 -5.38
C TYR A 297 13.67 -12.28 -3.89
N LEU A 298 12.98 -11.17 -3.63
CA LEU A 298 12.48 -10.79 -2.31
C LEU A 298 10.99 -11.07 -2.23
N ILE A 299 10.52 -11.45 -1.05
CA ILE A 299 9.10 -11.41 -0.67
C ILE A 299 8.95 -10.35 0.41
N ILE A 300 8.02 -9.42 0.22
CA ILE A 300 7.76 -8.32 1.15
C ILE A 300 6.36 -8.48 1.72
N ASP A 301 6.28 -8.81 3.01
CA ASP A 301 5.03 -9.00 3.74
C ASP A 301 4.84 -7.96 4.82
N TYR A 302 3.61 -7.44 4.87
CA TYR A 302 3.19 -6.46 5.86
C TYR A 302 2.36 -7.15 6.93
N THR A 303 2.82 -7.07 8.17
CA THR A 303 2.02 -7.48 9.33
C THR A 303 1.43 -6.24 10.03
N GLU A 304 0.68 -6.43 11.09
CA GLU A 304 0.13 -5.32 11.87
C GLU A 304 1.21 -4.44 12.50
N ALA A 305 2.31 -5.04 12.98
CA ALA A 305 3.34 -4.37 13.78
C ALA A 305 4.65 -4.10 13.04
N LEU A 306 4.97 -4.87 12.00
CA LEU A 306 6.25 -4.83 11.32
C LEU A 306 6.15 -5.28 9.85
N THR A 307 7.18 -4.97 9.07
CA THR A 307 7.35 -5.50 7.71
C THR A 307 8.44 -6.55 7.70
N VAL A 308 8.19 -7.68 7.05
CA VAL A 308 9.17 -8.75 6.87
C VAL A 308 9.60 -8.79 5.41
N ILE A 309 10.89 -8.97 5.18
CA ILE A 309 11.50 -9.14 3.85
C ILE A 309 12.26 -10.46 3.87
N ASP A 310 11.78 -11.45 3.11
CA ASP A 310 12.43 -12.75 2.94
C ASP A 310 13.23 -12.77 1.64
N VAL A 311 14.45 -13.29 1.67
CA VAL A 311 15.39 -13.36 0.55
C VAL A 311 15.51 -14.76 0.03
N ASN A 312 15.15 -14.96 -1.24
CA ASN A 312 15.17 -16.25 -1.91
C ASN A 312 16.21 -16.31 -3.03
N SER A 313 16.91 -17.44 -3.16
CA SER A 313 17.89 -17.65 -4.24
C SER A 313 17.27 -17.89 -5.61
N GLY A 314 15.99 -18.30 -5.65
CA GLY A 314 15.28 -18.60 -6.90
C GLY A 314 15.98 -19.65 -7.75
N SER A 315 16.05 -19.41 -9.05
CA SER A 315 16.73 -20.27 -10.02
C SER A 315 18.26 -20.11 -10.05
N PHE A 316 18.84 -19.25 -9.22
CA PHE A 316 20.27 -18.99 -9.19
C PHE A 316 21.03 -20.10 -8.46
N THR A 317 21.42 -21.14 -9.19
CA THR A 317 22.10 -22.33 -8.66
C THR A 317 23.63 -22.23 -8.66
N GLY A 318 24.20 -21.05 -8.94
CA GLY A 318 25.64 -20.82 -8.84
C GLY A 318 26.49 -21.59 -9.85
N ARG A 319 26.28 -21.40 -11.14
CA ARG A 319 27.12 -22.02 -12.20
C ARG A 319 28.54 -21.43 -12.32
N GLY A 320 29.07 -20.79 -11.28
CA GLY A 320 30.38 -20.16 -11.26
C GLY A 320 31.44 -20.95 -10.46
N LYS A 321 32.73 -20.61 -10.65
CA LYS A 321 33.88 -21.22 -9.94
C LYS A 321 33.92 -20.96 -8.42
N GLY A 322 32.99 -20.13 -7.87
CA GLY A 322 33.04 -19.60 -6.51
C GLY A 322 32.33 -20.40 -5.41
N GLY A 323 31.61 -21.47 -5.74
CA GLY A 323 30.87 -22.28 -4.77
C GLY A 323 29.57 -21.64 -4.24
N LEU A 324 28.84 -22.41 -3.42
CA LEU A 324 27.51 -22.02 -2.89
C LEU A 324 27.55 -20.74 -2.05
N GLU A 325 28.52 -20.62 -1.17
CA GLU A 325 28.66 -19.48 -0.26
C GLU A 325 28.88 -18.13 -0.99
N GLU A 326 29.62 -18.15 -2.09
CA GLU A 326 29.84 -16.93 -2.91
C GLU A 326 28.57 -16.53 -3.66
N THR A 327 27.82 -17.53 -4.13
CA THR A 327 26.53 -17.36 -4.77
C THR A 327 25.52 -16.73 -3.80
N ILE A 328 25.38 -17.29 -2.59
CA ILE A 328 24.52 -16.76 -1.53
C ILE A 328 24.91 -15.32 -1.18
N THR A 329 26.22 -15.07 -0.99
CA THR A 329 26.71 -13.72 -0.67
C THR A 329 26.38 -12.71 -1.76
N LYS A 330 26.41 -13.12 -3.04
CA LYS A 330 26.03 -12.26 -4.17
C LYS A 330 24.53 -11.93 -4.12
N VAL A 331 23.67 -12.94 -3.99
CA VAL A 331 22.20 -12.76 -3.87
C VAL A 331 21.87 -11.84 -2.70
N ASN A 332 22.43 -12.11 -1.51
CA ASN A 332 22.20 -11.29 -0.32
C ASN A 332 22.69 -9.83 -0.48
N THR A 333 23.78 -9.62 -1.24
CA THR A 333 24.29 -8.27 -1.51
C THR A 333 23.32 -7.50 -2.45
N GLU A 334 22.82 -8.14 -3.49
CA GLU A 334 21.80 -7.58 -4.38
C GLU A 334 20.48 -7.34 -3.61
N ALA A 335 20.08 -8.29 -2.77
CA ALA A 335 18.91 -8.20 -1.90
C ALA A 335 19.00 -6.99 -0.95
N ALA A 336 20.17 -6.74 -0.34
CA ALA A 336 20.37 -5.60 0.55
C ALA A 336 20.19 -4.25 -0.17
N GLU A 337 20.70 -4.12 -1.42
CA GLU A 337 20.52 -2.91 -2.23
C GLU A 337 19.03 -2.74 -2.63
N GLU A 338 18.41 -3.83 -3.10
CA GLU A 338 17.03 -3.82 -3.58
C GLU A 338 16.03 -3.62 -2.44
N ALA A 339 16.23 -4.24 -1.27
CA ALA A 339 15.40 -4.01 -0.10
C ALA A 339 15.33 -2.52 0.25
N VAL A 340 16.47 -1.82 0.31
CA VAL A 340 16.49 -0.37 0.57
C VAL A 340 15.78 0.41 -0.55
N ARG A 341 15.96 0.01 -1.81
CA ARG A 341 15.23 0.62 -2.93
C ARG A 341 13.72 0.48 -2.75
N GLN A 342 13.25 -0.71 -2.38
CA GLN A 342 11.83 -0.97 -2.13
C GLN A 342 11.30 -0.22 -0.90
N LEU A 343 12.07 -0.13 0.18
CA LEU A 343 11.71 0.67 1.35
C LEU A 343 11.51 2.15 1.00
N ARG A 344 12.35 2.71 0.13
CA ARG A 344 12.23 4.09 -0.36
C ARG A 344 11.06 4.26 -1.33
N LEU A 345 10.90 3.33 -2.28
CA LEU A 345 9.91 3.37 -3.34
C LEU A 345 8.48 3.23 -2.80
N ARG A 346 8.30 2.30 -1.86
CA ARG A 346 6.99 2.01 -1.23
C ARG A 346 6.71 2.88 0.00
N ASP A 347 7.68 3.68 0.44
CA ASP A 347 7.71 4.44 1.70
C ASP A 347 7.39 3.58 2.93
N ILE A 348 8.01 2.39 3.00
CA ILE A 348 7.86 1.48 4.13
C ILE A 348 8.59 2.05 5.34
N GLY A 349 7.90 2.14 6.48
CA GLY A 349 8.45 2.60 7.74
C GLY A 349 8.03 1.72 8.93
N GLY A 350 8.52 2.05 10.10
CA GLY A 350 8.31 1.26 11.32
C GLY A 350 9.43 0.24 11.54
N ILE A 351 9.09 -0.89 12.13
CA ILE A 351 10.00 -2.02 12.37
C ILE A 351 10.07 -2.86 11.10
N ILE A 352 11.26 -3.23 10.68
CA ILE A 352 11.52 -4.02 9.48
C ILE A 352 12.48 -5.13 9.87
N VAL A 353 12.17 -6.37 9.46
CA VAL A 353 13.02 -7.55 9.65
C VAL A 353 13.37 -8.10 8.28
N ILE A 354 14.66 -8.30 8.01
CA ILE A 354 15.15 -8.87 6.75
C ILE A 354 15.75 -10.23 7.07
N ASP A 355 15.23 -11.28 6.43
CA ASP A 355 15.74 -12.65 6.51
C ASP A 355 16.64 -12.90 5.30
N PHE A 356 17.95 -12.79 5.49
CA PHE A 356 18.94 -13.09 4.47
C PHE A 356 19.23 -14.58 4.44
N ILE A 357 19.52 -15.11 3.25
CA ILE A 357 19.96 -16.50 3.09
C ILE A 357 21.18 -16.75 3.98
N ASP A 358 21.18 -17.85 4.71
CA ASP A 358 22.23 -18.19 5.67
C ASP A 358 23.64 -18.16 5.08
N MET A 359 24.54 -17.47 5.77
CA MET A 359 25.97 -17.35 5.41
C MET A 359 26.84 -17.90 6.53
N ALA A 360 27.62 -18.93 6.23
CA ALA A 360 28.52 -19.56 7.19
C ALA A 360 29.64 -18.61 7.65
N ARG A 361 30.18 -17.78 6.73
CA ARG A 361 31.35 -16.93 6.99
C ARG A 361 30.94 -15.56 7.52
N ALA A 362 31.45 -15.16 8.70
CA ALA A 362 31.23 -13.84 9.29
C ALA A 362 31.60 -12.69 8.32
N LYS A 363 32.70 -12.81 7.58
CA LYS A 363 33.13 -11.81 6.57
C LYS A 363 32.05 -11.55 5.51
N ASN A 364 31.26 -12.54 5.13
CA ASN A 364 30.19 -12.40 4.14
C ASN A 364 28.98 -11.68 4.76
N ARG A 365 28.62 -12.02 6.01
CA ARG A 365 27.59 -11.30 6.77
C ARG A 365 27.93 -9.81 6.93
N ASP A 366 29.17 -9.51 7.31
CA ASP A 366 29.67 -8.13 7.43
C ASP A 366 29.60 -7.37 6.09
N LYS A 367 29.92 -8.04 4.98
CA LYS A 367 29.83 -7.46 3.64
C LYS A 367 28.39 -7.06 3.29
N VAL A 368 27.41 -7.93 3.57
CA VAL A 368 25.99 -7.66 3.32
C VAL A 368 25.50 -6.51 4.19
N LEU A 369 25.79 -6.51 5.50
CA LEU A 369 25.44 -5.41 6.40
C LEU A 369 26.06 -4.08 5.96
N LYS A 370 27.33 -4.08 5.55
CA LYS A 370 27.99 -2.88 5.03
C LYS A 370 27.31 -2.35 3.77
N THR A 371 26.86 -3.25 2.89
CA THR A 371 26.10 -2.87 1.69
C THR A 371 24.76 -2.27 2.07
N LEU A 372 24.01 -2.90 2.98
CA LEU A 372 22.72 -2.40 3.48
C LEU A 372 22.87 -1.00 4.09
N ARG A 373 23.83 -0.81 5.00
CA ARG A 373 24.11 0.50 5.64
C ARG A 373 24.46 1.56 4.60
N LYS A 374 25.33 1.23 3.63
CA LYS A 374 25.71 2.13 2.54
C LYS A 374 24.52 2.51 1.64
N ALA A 375 23.60 1.57 1.37
CA ALA A 375 22.39 1.87 0.62
C ALA A 375 21.46 2.82 1.40
N LEU A 376 21.35 2.63 2.71
CA LEU A 376 20.58 3.49 3.61
C LEU A 376 21.14 4.91 3.77
N ASP A 377 22.44 5.13 3.55
CA ASP A 377 23.03 6.49 3.55
C ASP A 377 22.42 7.39 2.47
N ALA A 378 21.91 6.81 1.39
CA ALA A 378 21.19 7.53 0.32
C ALA A 378 19.72 7.80 0.66
N ASP A 379 19.16 7.14 1.66
CA ASP A 379 17.76 7.34 2.10
C ASP A 379 17.65 8.65 2.92
N LYS A 380 16.57 9.40 2.67
CA LYS A 380 16.28 10.64 3.42
C LYS A 380 15.67 10.34 4.78
N SER A 381 14.96 9.24 4.91
CA SER A 381 14.36 8.81 6.17
C SER A 381 15.43 8.35 7.14
N LYS A 382 15.24 8.64 8.41
CA LYS A 382 16.16 8.20 9.45
C LYS A 382 15.93 6.71 9.70
N SER A 383 16.98 5.93 9.47
CA SER A 383 16.98 4.49 9.71
C SER A 383 18.00 4.12 10.77
N TYR A 384 17.72 3.07 11.52
CA TYR A 384 18.63 2.49 12.49
C TYR A 384 18.67 0.97 12.23
N VAL A 385 19.87 0.46 11.96
CA VAL A 385 20.11 -0.97 11.67
C VAL A 385 20.86 -1.58 12.85
N VAL A 386 20.30 -2.63 13.43
CA VAL A 386 20.93 -3.46 14.44
C VAL A 386 21.92 -4.41 13.76
N GLU A 387 22.74 -5.13 14.51
CA GLU A 387 23.59 -6.21 14.00
C GLU A 387 22.73 -7.44 13.62
N VAL A 388 23.34 -8.41 12.90
CA VAL A 388 22.68 -9.68 12.62
C VAL A 388 22.37 -10.38 13.93
N SER A 389 21.12 -10.73 14.13
CA SER A 389 20.68 -11.46 15.34
C SER A 389 21.26 -12.88 15.38
N PRO A 390 21.22 -13.57 16.53
CA PRO A 390 21.62 -14.98 16.63
C PRO A 390 20.84 -15.91 15.71
N LEU A 391 19.66 -15.51 15.26
CA LEU A 391 18.80 -16.24 14.31
C LEU A 391 19.10 -15.94 12.84
N GLY A 392 20.14 -15.13 12.53
CA GLY A 392 20.48 -14.76 11.15
C GLY A 392 19.71 -13.55 10.60
N LEU A 393 18.76 -12.99 11.36
CA LEU A 393 17.91 -11.89 10.91
C LEU A 393 18.58 -10.54 11.07
N VAL A 394 18.27 -9.60 10.16
CA VAL A 394 18.65 -8.19 10.29
C VAL A 394 17.46 -7.37 10.71
N GLU A 395 17.52 -6.81 11.89
CA GLU A 395 16.50 -5.95 12.46
C GLU A 395 16.83 -4.48 12.20
N MET A 396 15.85 -3.72 11.74
CA MET A 396 16.02 -2.29 11.52
C MET A 396 14.72 -1.51 11.79
N THR A 397 14.87 -0.20 11.98
CA THR A 397 13.75 0.72 12.00
C THR A 397 13.95 1.82 10.97
N ARG A 398 12.87 2.25 10.34
CA ARG A 398 12.84 3.39 9.40
C ARG A 398 11.69 4.33 9.76
N GLN A 399 11.97 5.62 9.84
CA GLN A 399 10.92 6.62 10.10
C GLN A 399 10.15 6.91 8.81
N ASN A 400 8.82 6.89 8.91
CA ASN A 400 7.93 7.48 7.92
C ASN A 400 7.08 8.57 8.57
N ILE A 401 6.60 9.50 7.76
CA ILE A 401 5.83 10.67 8.20
C ILE A 401 4.42 10.60 7.61
N THR A 402 4.29 10.04 6.42
CA THR A 402 3.06 9.93 5.64
C THR A 402 2.67 8.46 5.43
N ASP A 403 1.48 8.23 4.90
CA ASP A 403 1.06 6.91 4.43
C ASP A 403 1.94 6.45 3.27
N GLY A 404 2.24 5.16 3.22
CA GLY A 404 2.97 4.54 2.12
C GLY A 404 2.13 4.42 0.85
N VAL A 405 2.79 4.07 -0.25
CA VAL A 405 2.14 3.94 -1.57
C VAL A 405 1.01 2.90 -1.53
N ARG A 406 1.22 1.78 -0.82
CA ARG A 406 0.22 0.72 -0.67
C ARG A 406 -1.04 1.23 0.03
N GLU A 407 -0.91 1.92 1.15
CA GLU A 407 -2.03 2.45 1.94
C GLU A 407 -2.87 3.47 1.14
N ILE A 408 -2.22 4.20 0.23
CA ILE A 408 -2.90 5.19 -0.63
C ILE A 408 -3.64 4.49 -1.77
N LEU A 409 -3.05 3.45 -2.38
CA LEU A 409 -3.55 2.85 -3.62
C LEU A 409 -4.52 1.69 -3.39
N THR A 410 -4.50 1.03 -2.23
CA THR A 410 -5.28 -0.18 -1.98
C THR A 410 -6.33 -0.01 -0.89
N ALA A 411 -7.29 -0.93 -0.87
CA ALA A 411 -8.24 -1.13 0.22
C ALA A 411 -8.19 -2.59 0.67
N PRO A 412 -8.63 -2.91 1.89
CA PRO A 412 -8.78 -4.31 2.31
C PRO A 412 -9.66 -5.08 1.33
N CYS A 413 -9.28 -6.33 1.04
CA CYS A 413 -10.08 -7.20 0.18
C CYS A 413 -11.46 -7.44 0.83
N PRO A 414 -12.58 -7.20 0.13
CA PRO A 414 -13.92 -7.39 0.72
C PRO A 414 -14.22 -8.86 1.05
N THR A 415 -13.57 -9.82 0.36
CA THR A 415 -13.78 -11.25 0.56
C THR A 415 -13.10 -11.77 1.82
N CYS A 416 -11.81 -11.42 2.04
CA CYS A 416 -11.05 -11.93 3.19
C CYS A 416 -10.74 -10.84 4.23
N ALA A 417 -11.31 -9.65 4.12
CA ALA A 417 -11.03 -8.50 5.00
C ALA A 417 -9.53 -8.16 5.19
N GLY A 418 -8.68 -8.68 4.30
CA GLY A 418 -7.22 -8.52 4.35
C GLY A 418 -6.45 -9.70 4.92
N GLU A 419 -7.15 -10.76 5.37
CA GLU A 419 -6.50 -11.97 5.96
C GLU A 419 -5.71 -12.79 4.93
N GLY A 420 -6.07 -12.71 3.63
CA GLY A 420 -5.41 -13.44 2.54
C GLY A 420 -5.84 -14.90 2.43
N VAL A 421 -6.76 -15.36 3.28
CA VAL A 421 -7.34 -16.70 3.27
C VAL A 421 -8.86 -16.62 3.41
N VAL A 422 -9.56 -17.62 2.88
CA VAL A 422 -10.99 -17.84 3.05
C VAL A 422 -11.21 -19.29 3.43
N LEU A 423 -12.38 -19.65 3.92
CA LEU A 423 -12.73 -21.06 4.15
C LEU A 423 -12.66 -21.84 2.84
N SER A 424 -12.24 -23.12 2.91
CA SER A 424 -12.24 -23.98 1.73
C SER A 424 -13.69 -24.33 1.33
N ALA A 425 -13.90 -24.67 0.07
CA ALA A 425 -15.21 -25.06 -0.43
C ALA A 425 -15.79 -26.24 0.34
N GLU A 426 -14.96 -27.22 0.69
CA GLU A 426 -15.33 -28.40 1.48
C GLU A 426 -15.77 -28.02 2.89
N THR A 427 -15.04 -27.09 3.54
CA THR A 427 -15.43 -26.61 4.88
C THR A 427 -16.79 -25.92 4.84
N VAL A 428 -17.01 -25.06 3.84
CA VAL A 428 -18.29 -24.37 3.67
C VAL A 428 -19.40 -25.35 3.29
N ALA A 429 -19.12 -26.36 2.48
CA ALA A 429 -20.07 -27.43 2.16
C ALA A 429 -20.51 -28.19 3.43
N LEU A 430 -19.58 -28.59 4.29
CA LEU A 430 -19.89 -29.23 5.58
C LEU A 430 -20.74 -28.35 6.51
N GLU A 431 -20.47 -27.03 6.53
CA GLU A 431 -21.31 -26.07 7.25
C GLU A 431 -22.69 -25.93 6.59
N GLY A 432 -22.72 -25.96 5.26
CA GLY A 432 -23.93 -25.98 4.47
C GLY A 432 -24.84 -27.16 4.83
N LEU A 433 -24.29 -28.38 4.93
CA LEU A 433 -25.03 -29.58 5.38
C LEU A 433 -25.67 -29.40 6.77
N ARG A 434 -24.94 -28.76 7.69
CA ARG A 434 -25.51 -28.45 9.03
C ARG A 434 -26.69 -27.48 8.93
N LYS A 435 -26.57 -26.43 8.11
CA LYS A 435 -27.68 -25.50 7.86
C LYS A 435 -28.86 -26.16 7.15
N MET A 436 -28.61 -27.05 6.19
CA MET A 436 -29.64 -27.81 5.48
C MET A 436 -30.37 -28.76 6.42
N ARG A 437 -29.69 -29.40 7.39
CA ARG A 437 -30.33 -30.22 8.44
C ARG A 437 -31.30 -29.41 9.28
N ASP A 438 -31.02 -28.14 9.54
CA ASP A 438 -31.94 -27.24 10.22
C ASP A 438 -33.09 -26.78 9.32
N LEU A 439 -32.84 -26.54 8.03
CA LEU A 439 -33.86 -26.25 7.04
C LEU A 439 -34.84 -27.41 6.86
N ALA A 440 -34.36 -28.65 6.89
CA ALA A 440 -35.19 -29.85 6.75
C ALA A 440 -36.28 -29.98 7.83
N LYS A 441 -36.19 -29.25 8.94
CA LYS A 441 -37.25 -29.18 9.98
C LYS A 441 -38.45 -28.35 9.52
N ARG A 442 -38.37 -27.62 8.41
CA ARG A 442 -39.48 -26.83 7.86
C ARG A 442 -40.47 -27.72 7.09
N ASP A 443 -41.71 -27.25 6.99
CA ASP A 443 -42.75 -27.92 6.25
C ASP A 443 -42.62 -27.63 4.75
N ALA A 444 -41.68 -28.32 4.09
CA ALA A 444 -41.43 -28.32 2.64
C ALA A 444 -40.82 -29.67 2.24
N GLU A 445 -41.00 -30.08 0.98
CA GLU A 445 -40.42 -31.34 0.45
C GLU A 445 -39.03 -31.13 -0.14
N ALA A 446 -38.78 -29.94 -0.72
CA ALA A 446 -37.51 -29.60 -1.33
C ALA A 446 -37.14 -28.15 -1.09
N PHE A 447 -35.84 -27.85 -1.23
CA PHE A 447 -35.23 -26.54 -1.00
C PHE A 447 -34.30 -26.16 -2.17
N LEU A 448 -34.40 -24.93 -2.65
CA LEU A 448 -33.43 -24.33 -3.58
C LEU A 448 -32.52 -23.40 -2.81
N VAL A 449 -31.24 -23.68 -2.86
CA VAL A 449 -30.18 -22.93 -2.14
C VAL A 449 -29.22 -22.34 -3.14
N ARG A 450 -28.91 -21.05 -3.00
CA ARG A 450 -27.90 -20.37 -3.79
C ARG A 450 -26.59 -20.31 -3.02
N VAL A 451 -25.51 -20.77 -3.66
CA VAL A 451 -24.16 -20.83 -3.09
C VAL A 451 -23.13 -20.49 -4.17
N ASN A 452 -21.85 -20.32 -3.76
CA ASN A 452 -20.76 -20.22 -4.72
C ASN A 452 -20.64 -21.55 -5.51
N PRO A 453 -20.34 -21.52 -6.82
CA PRO A 453 -20.25 -22.73 -7.65
C PRO A 453 -19.30 -23.80 -7.12
N LYS A 454 -18.16 -23.40 -6.52
CA LYS A 454 -17.21 -24.32 -5.90
C LYS A 454 -17.80 -25.07 -4.69
N VAL A 455 -18.65 -24.39 -3.94
CA VAL A 455 -19.37 -25.00 -2.79
C VAL A 455 -20.47 -25.91 -3.29
N ALA A 456 -21.22 -25.52 -4.36
CA ALA A 456 -22.19 -26.39 -4.98
C ALA A 456 -21.54 -27.69 -5.47
N ALA A 457 -20.41 -27.60 -6.17
CA ALA A 457 -19.65 -28.78 -6.61
C ALA A 457 -19.27 -29.70 -5.42
N ALA A 458 -18.70 -29.12 -4.36
CA ALA A 458 -18.33 -29.89 -3.17
C ALA A 458 -19.53 -30.53 -2.42
N LEU A 459 -20.72 -29.91 -2.49
CA LEU A 459 -21.94 -30.46 -1.90
C LEU A 459 -22.51 -31.66 -2.67
N ILE A 460 -22.33 -31.70 -3.99
CA ILE A 460 -22.87 -32.77 -4.84
C ILE A 460 -21.87 -33.94 -5.06
N GLU A 461 -20.65 -33.83 -4.54
CA GLU A 461 -19.70 -34.96 -4.55
C GLU A 461 -20.29 -36.16 -3.81
N PRO A 462 -20.02 -37.40 -4.31
CA PRO A 462 -20.60 -38.63 -3.73
C PRO A 462 -20.35 -38.77 -2.21
N ASP A 463 -19.16 -38.37 -1.74
CA ASP A 463 -18.73 -38.50 -0.35
C ASP A 463 -19.03 -37.23 0.49
N SER A 464 -19.79 -36.28 -0.03
CA SER A 464 -20.09 -35.02 0.67
C SER A 464 -20.97 -35.19 1.91
N GLY A 465 -21.78 -36.26 1.97
CA GLY A 465 -22.79 -36.49 3.00
C GLY A 465 -24.16 -35.88 2.68
N LEU A 466 -24.35 -35.33 1.48
CA LEU A 466 -25.64 -34.79 1.05
C LEU A 466 -26.69 -35.90 0.88
N ALA A 467 -26.31 -37.01 0.21
CA ALA A 467 -27.20 -38.15 -0.03
C ALA A 467 -27.69 -38.77 1.29
N GLU A 468 -26.81 -38.89 2.28
CA GLU A 468 -27.15 -39.37 3.61
C GLU A 468 -28.14 -38.41 4.31
N LEU A 469 -27.89 -37.09 4.21
CA LEU A 469 -28.79 -36.09 4.78
C LEU A 469 -30.18 -36.14 4.11
N GLU A 470 -30.24 -36.26 2.79
CA GLU A 470 -31.51 -36.39 2.05
C GLU A 470 -32.25 -37.68 2.42
N ALA A 471 -31.54 -38.81 2.56
CA ALA A 471 -32.12 -40.08 3.01
C ALA A 471 -32.62 -40.00 4.46
N GLU A 472 -31.86 -39.36 5.37
CA GLU A 472 -32.23 -39.16 6.77
C GLU A 472 -33.48 -38.30 6.92
N THR A 473 -33.56 -37.20 6.16
CA THR A 473 -34.60 -36.20 6.33
C THR A 473 -35.81 -36.41 5.43
N GLY A 474 -35.69 -37.19 4.36
CA GLY A 474 -36.69 -37.36 3.31
C GLY A 474 -36.92 -36.10 2.46
N LYS A 475 -36.03 -35.08 2.59
CA LYS A 475 -36.11 -33.80 1.88
C LYS A 475 -35.05 -33.77 0.76
N GLN A 476 -35.29 -32.96 -0.28
CA GLN A 476 -34.34 -32.77 -1.37
C GLN A 476 -33.73 -31.35 -1.35
N PHE A 477 -32.47 -31.25 -1.72
CA PHE A 477 -31.76 -29.96 -1.81
C PHE A 477 -31.21 -29.76 -3.22
N HIS A 478 -31.54 -28.62 -3.83
CA HIS A 478 -31.05 -28.20 -5.13
C HIS A 478 -30.17 -26.95 -4.96
N PHE A 479 -29.17 -26.81 -5.83
CA PHE A 479 -28.21 -25.73 -5.73
C PHE A 479 -28.20 -24.86 -6.99
N GLU A 480 -28.25 -23.55 -6.78
CA GLU A 480 -28.02 -22.54 -7.81
C GLU A 480 -26.64 -21.92 -7.56
N GLY A 481 -25.69 -22.14 -8.49
CA GLY A 481 -24.35 -21.57 -8.42
C GLY A 481 -24.34 -20.10 -8.82
N SER A 482 -23.66 -19.23 -8.05
CA SER A 482 -23.48 -17.83 -8.40
C SER A 482 -22.05 -17.37 -8.08
N ASP A 483 -21.28 -17.03 -9.12
CA ASP A 483 -19.92 -16.47 -8.96
C ASP A 483 -19.90 -15.08 -8.31
N ALA A 484 -21.04 -14.40 -8.28
CA ALA A 484 -21.17 -13.12 -7.57
C ALA A 484 -21.18 -13.27 -6.04
N LEU A 485 -21.40 -14.48 -5.52
CA LEU A 485 -21.43 -14.76 -4.08
C LEU A 485 -20.03 -15.04 -3.54
N ALA A 486 -19.73 -14.49 -2.36
CA ALA A 486 -18.58 -14.92 -1.59
C ALA A 486 -18.72 -16.41 -1.23
N ILE A 487 -17.58 -17.12 -1.13
CA ILE A 487 -17.56 -18.57 -0.91
C ILE A 487 -18.33 -19.02 0.33
N GLU A 488 -18.39 -18.18 1.37
CA GLU A 488 -19.05 -18.47 2.66
C GLU A 488 -20.57 -18.19 2.64
N THR A 489 -21.10 -17.67 1.52
CA THR A 489 -22.51 -17.27 1.43
C THR A 489 -23.39 -18.46 1.14
N PHE A 490 -24.47 -18.59 1.92
CA PHE A 490 -25.48 -19.63 1.81
C PHE A 490 -26.85 -18.97 1.90
N GLU A 491 -27.61 -18.95 0.79
CA GLU A 491 -28.88 -18.27 0.68
C GLU A 491 -30.00 -19.29 0.35
N LEU A 492 -31.04 -19.36 1.20
CA LEU A 492 -32.23 -20.08 0.84
C LEU A 492 -33.07 -19.23 -0.12
N ILE A 493 -33.27 -19.71 -1.34
CA ILE A 493 -34.05 -19.01 -2.37
C ILE A 493 -35.51 -19.38 -2.26
N GLU A 494 -35.82 -20.68 -2.18
CA GLU A 494 -37.18 -21.16 -2.17
C GLU A 494 -37.28 -22.49 -1.41
N ALA A 495 -38.50 -22.76 -0.92
CA ALA A 495 -38.86 -24.02 -0.29
C ALA A 495 -40.29 -24.38 -0.74
N GLY A 496 -40.52 -25.61 -1.19
CA GLY A 496 -41.82 -26.01 -1.76
C GLY A 496 -41.94 -27.51 -1.98
N SER A 497 -42.85 -27.89 -2.88
CA SER A 497 -42.94 -29.27 -3.34
C SER A 497 -41.73 -29.67 -4.20
N ARG A 498 -41.47 -30.96 -4.32
CA ARG A 498 -40.35 -31.47 -5.14
C ARG A 498 -40.46 -31.01 -6.60
N ALA A 499 -41.63 -31.11 -7.19
CA ALA A 499 -41.84 -30.76 -8.59
C ALA A 499 -41.61 -29.27 -8.90
N GLU A 500 -42.06 -28.37 -8.01
CA GLU A 500 -41.86 -26.92 -8.17
C GLU A 500 -40.37 -26.53 -8.07
N ILE A 501 -39.69 -27.09 -7.07
CA ILE A 501 -38.25 -26.76 -6.86
C ILE A 501 -37.37 -27.37 -7.96
N GLU A 502 -37.67 -28.60 -8.40
CA GLU A 502 -36.94 -29.27 -9.48
C GLU A 502 -37.09 -28.54 -10.82
N GLU A 503 -38.31 -28.12 -11.18
CA GLU A 503 -38.54 -27.33 -12.42
C GLU A 503 -37.78 -26.01 -12.42
N ARG A 504 -37.62 -25.41 -11.23
CA ARG A 504 -36.92 -24.12 -11.09
C ARG A 504 -35.41 -24.28 -10.97
N ALA A 505 -34.93 -25.36 -10.40
CA ALA A 505 -33.50 -25.58 -10.12
C ALA A 505 -32.73 -26.06 -11.34
N LEU A 506 -33.39 -26.71 -12.30
CA LEU A 506 -32.72 -27.18 -13.51
C LEU A 506 -32.53 -26.03 -14.51
N PRO A 507 -31.28 -25.75 -14.93
CA PRO A 507 -30.99 -24.61 -15.81
C PRO A 507 -31.52 -24.80 -17.25
N PHE A 508 -31.89 -26.02 -17.61
CA PHE A 508 -32.35 -26.39 -18.95
C PHE A 508 -33.56 -27.30 -18.90
N LYS A 509 -34.35 -27.29 -19.99
CA LYS A 509 -35.43 -28.26 -20.22
C LYS A 509 -35.00 -29.26 -21.30
N VAL A 510 -35.38 -30.52 -21.17
CA VAL A 510 -35.17 -31.52 -22.20
C VAL A 510 -35.79 -31.06 -23.52
N GLY A 511 -35.04 -31.13 -24.61
CA GLY A 511 -35.38 -30.62 -25.94
C GLY A 511 -35.09 -29.15 -26.18
N GLU A 512 -34.58 -28.41 -25.18
CA GLU A 512 -34.13 -27.01 -25.33
C GLU A 512 -32.86 -26.93 -26.16
N GLU A 513 -32.76 -25.91 -27.04
CA GLU A 513 -31.57 -25.64 -27.81
C GLU A 513 -30.76 -24.50 -27.19
N VAL A 514 -29.54 -24.79 -26.80
CA VAL A 514 -28.66 -23.86 -26.07
C VAL A 514 -27.36 -23.66 -26.83
N LEU A 515 -26.88 -22.42 -26.89
CA LEU A 515 -25.59 -22.08 -27.50
C LEU A 515 -24.48 -22.21 -26.46
N VAL A 516 -23.64 -23.23 -26.58
CA VAL A 516 -22.54 -23.51 -25.64
C VAL A 516 -21.17 -23.29 -26.31
N THR A 517 -20.16 -22.97 -25.51
CA THR A 517 -18.76 -23.03 -25.93
C THR A 517 -18.21 -24.39 -25.53
N ILE A 518 -17.75 -25.16 -26.49
CA ILE A 518 -17.15 -26.47 -26.23
C ILE A 518 -15.72 -26.24 -25.74
N GLU A 519 -15.45 -26.62 -24.48
CA GLU A 519 -14.20 -26.26 -23.80
C GLU A 519 -13.11 -27.31 -23.93
N GLU A 520 -13.46 -28.57 -23.73
CA GLU A 520 -12.48 -29.66 -23.68
C GLU A 520 -13.07 -30.97 -24.23
N PRO A 521 -12.23 -31.91 -24.74
CA PRO A 521 -12.69 -33.24 -25.12
C PRO A 521 -13.21 -34.00 -23.89
N HIS A 522 -14.20 -34.89 -24.11
CA HIS A 522 -14.64 -35.77 -23.03
C HIS A 522 -13.52 -36.77 -22.65
N MET A 523 -13.28 -36.95 -21.32
CA MET A 523 -12.15 -37.69 -20.79
C MET A 523 -12.05 -39.17 -21.32
N TYR A 524 -13.20 -39.81 -21.50
CA TYR A 524 -13.27 -41.23 -21.86
C TYR A 524 -13.72 -41.48 -23.30
N ASN A 525 -14.18 -40.47 -24.02
CA ASN A 525 -14.61 -40.60 -25.42
C ASN A 525 -14.18 -39.37 -26.23
N ALA A 526 -13.19 -39.53 -27.07
CA ALA A 526 -12.64 -38.43 -27.87
C ALA A 526 -13.62 -37.85 -28.92
N ASP A 527 -14.69 -38.56 -29.24
CA ASP A 527 -15.73 -38.10 -30.14
C ASP A 527 -16.71 -37.15 -29.45
N ASP A 528 -16.78 -37.17 -28.10
CA ASP A 528 -17.62 -36.32 -27.30
C ASP A 528 -16.80 -35.17 -26.69
N ALA A 529 -17.49 -34.16 -26.20
CA ALA A 529 -16.86 -33.00 -25.56
C ALA A 529 -17.65 -32.49 -24.37
N VAL A 530 -17.02 -31.59 -23.61
CA VAL A 530 -17.60 -30.96 -22.43
C VAL A 530 -17.69 -29.46 -22.67
N ALA A 531 -18.84 -28.91 -22.34
CA ALA A 531 -19.09 -27.48 -22.21
C ALA A 531 -19.52 -27.15 -20.78
N ARG A 532 -19.29 -25.92 -20.31
CA ARG A 532 -19.76 -25.46 -19.00
C ARG A 532 -20.59 -24.18 -19.15
N ILE A 533 -21.69 -24.14 -18.41
CA ILE A 533 -22.54 -22.96 -18.30
C ILE A 533 -22.75 -22.70 -16.80
N ASP A 534 -22.22 -21.60 -16.28
CA ASP A 534 -22.29 -21.24 -14.86
C ASP A 534 -21.92 -22.40 -13.91
N SER A 535 -20.85 -23.14 -14.24
CA SER A 535 -20.39 -24.34 -13.52
C SER A 535 -21.22 -25.61 -13.72
N TYR A 536 -22.27 -25.55 -14.52
CA TYR A 536 -23.05 -26.73 -14.88
C TYR A 536 -22.43 -27.42 -16.10
N VAL A 537 -22.14 -28.71 -15.95
CA VAL A 537 -21.44 -29.50 -16.97
C VAL A 537 -22.43 -29.98 -18.02
N VAL A 538 -22.16 -29.71 -19.30
CA VAL A 538 -22.92 -30.21 -20.44
C VAL A 538 -22.04 -31.13 -21.27
N SER A 539 -22.31 -32.43 -21.22
CA SER A 539 -21.66 -33.41 -22.07
C SER A 539 -22.29 -33.34 -23.45
N VAL A 540 -21.49 -33.04 -24.48
CA VAL A 540 -21.97 -32.87 -25.87
C VAL A 540 -21.55 -34.07 -26.68
N THR A 541 -22.51 -34.93 -27.02
CA THR A 541 -22.30 -36.09 -27.89
C THR A 541 -21.91 -35.61 -29.27
N GLY A 542 -20.82 -36.19 -29.83
CA GLY A 542 -20.26 -35.78 -31.12
C GLY A 542 -19.54 -34.42 -31.10
N GLY A 543 -19.33 -33.82 -29.92
CA GLY A 543 -18.73 -32.50 -29.77
C GLY A 543 -17.21 -32.45 -29.94
N GLY A 544 -16.49 -33.59 -29.86
CA GLY A 544 -15.02 -33.65 -29.88
C GLY A 544 -14.33 -32.87 -30.99
N PRO A 545 -14.80 -32.93 -32.25
CA PRO A 545 -14.20 -32.17 -33.36
C PRO A 545 -14.34 -30.64 -33.24
N PHE A 546 -15.19 -30.15 -32.33
CA PHE A 546 -15.57 -28.73 -32.21
C PHE A 546 -15.03 -28.04 -30.97
N VAL A 547 -14.07 -28.63 -30.30
CA VAL A 547 -13.41 -28.03 -29.13
C VAL A 547 -12.85 -26.64 -29.48
N GLY A 548 -13.20 -25.63 -28.65
CA GLY A 548 -12.89 -24.23 -28.86
C GLY A 548 -13.92 -23.44 -29.68
N GLU A 549 -14.94 -24.09 -30.23
CA GLU A 549 -16.00 -23.46 -31.02
C GLU A 549 -17.29 -23.27 -30.20
N ARG A 550 -18.12 -22.30 -30.62
CA ARG A 550 -19.47 -22.14 -30.10
C ARG A 550 -20.45 -22.89 -30.98
N LYS A 551 -21.19 -23.80 -30.38
CA LYS A 551 -22.18 -24.64 -31.09
C LYS A 551 -23.55 -24.56 -30.40
N LEU A 552 -24.60 -24.62 -31.21
CA LEU A 552 -25.94 -24.85 -30.75
C LEU A 552 -26.07 -26.36 -30.47
N VAL A 553 -26.51 -26.70 -29.27
CA VAL A 553 -26.73 -28.09 -28.85
C VAL A 553 -28.15 -28.25 -28.33
N ARG A 554 -28.76 -29.44 -28.52
CA ARG A 554 -30.05 -29.78 -27.99
C ARG A 554 -29.87 -30.61 -26.74
N ILE A 555 -30.50 -30.21 -25.66
CA ILE A 555 -30.45 -30.92 -24.38
C ILE A 555 -31.29 -32.18 -24.45
N GLU A 556 -30.67 -33.34 -24.28
CA GLU A 556 -31.31 -34.65 -24.31
C GLU A 556 -31.71 -35.14 -22.92
N GLN A 557 -30.88 -34.88 -21.94
CA GLN A 557 -31.08 -35.27 -20.55
C GLN A 557 -30.54 -34.19 -19.61
N VAL A 558 -31.24 -33.96 -18.50
CA VAL A 558 -30.84 -32.97 -17.50
C VAL A 558 -30.86 -33.65 -16.13
N GLU A 559 -29.75 -33.54 -15.41
CA GLU A 559 -29.58 -34.00 -14.03
C GLU A 559 -29.19 -32.84 -13.13
N ARG A 560 -29.03 -33.04 -11.83
CA ARG A 560 -28.71 -31.96 -10.86
C ARG A 560 -27.43 -31.23 -11.15
N ALA A 561 -26.42 -31.94 -11.67
CA ALA A 561 -25.05 -31.41 -11.83
C ALA A 561 -24.58 -31.38 -13.31
N ALA A 562 -25.25 -32.08 -14.18
CA ALA A 562 -24.86 -32.26 -15.56
C ALA A 562 -26.05 -32.43 -16.50
N ALA A 563 -25.86 -32.09 -17.77
CA ALA A 563 -26.77 -32.42 -18.86
C ALA A 563 -26.04 -33.20 -19.95
N VAL A 564 -26.80 -33.98 -20.70
CA VAL A 564 -26.35 -34.56 -21.95
C VAL A 564 -27.03 -33.81 -23.09
N ALA A 565 -26.26 -33.41 -24.07
CA ALA A 565 -26.74 -32.69 -25.23
C ALA A 565 -26.21 -33.33 -26.53
N SER A 566 -26.91 -33.16 -27.64
CA SER A 566 -26.48 -33.55 -28.96
C SER A 566 -26.38 -32.35 -29.90
N LEU A 567 -25.60 -32.47 -30.97
CA LEU A 567 -25.53 -31.46 -32.03
C LEU A 567 -26.81 -31.54 -32.87
N PRO A 568 -27.52 -30.44 -33.17
CA PRO A 568 -28.69 -30.44 -34.02
C PRO A 568 -28.26 -30.85 -35.45
N GLY A 569 -28.68 -32.02 -35.91
CA GLY A 569 -28.37 -32.55 -37.23
C GLY A 569 -27.96 -34.01 -37.28
N ASP A 570 -27.62 -34.64 -36.18
CA ASP A 570 -27.30 -36.07 -36.08
C ASP A 570 -28.56 -36.91 -35.66
N GLU A 571 -29.62 -36.84 -36.44
CA GLU A 571 -30.62 -37.90 -36.39
C GLU A 571 -30.09 -39.12 -37.18
N ALA A 572 -29.75 -40.18 -36.44
CA ALA A 572 -29.46 -41.54 -36.87
C ALA A 572 -28.00 -42.01 -36.90
N SER A 573 -27.53 -42.49 -35.75
CA SER A 573 -26.96 -43.83 -35.70
C SER A 573 -27.14 -44.43 -34.30
N ASN A 574 -28.13 -45.17 -34.20
CA ASN A 574 -28.51 -46.32 -33.40
C ASN A 574 -27.61 -46.84 -32.30
N GLY A 575 -28.10 -46.82 -31.04
CA GLY A 575 -28.08 -47.99 -30.16
C GLY A 575 -26.80 -48.39 -29.47
N SER A 576 -26.37 -47.60 -28.52
CA SER A 576 -25.81 -48.18 -27.30
C SER A 576 -26.35 -47.39 -26.11
N LYS A 577 -26.96 -48.08 -25.18
CA LYS A 577 -27.37 -47.51 -23.91
C LYS A 577 -26.17 -46.84 -23.27
N PRO A 578 -26.28 -45.63 -22.73
CA PRO A 578 -25.21 -45.02 -21.93
C PRO A 578 -25.04 -45.83 -20.65
N ASP A 579 -23.89 -46.46 -20.50
CA ASP A 579 -23.42 -46.91 -19.19
C ASP A 579 -23.02 -45.68 -18.38
N ALA A 580 -23.77 -45.55 -17.31
CA ALA A 580 -23.49 -44.87 -16.06
C ALA A 580 -22.63 -43.59 -16.06
N LEU A 581 -23.26 -42.48 -15.79
CA LEU A 581 -22.75 -41.20 -15.30
C LEU A 581 -22.04 -41.27 -13.91
N GLU A 582 -21.66 -42.48 -13.45
CA GLU A 582 -21.03 -42.68 -12.14
C GLU A 582 -19.57 -42.19 -12.03
N SER A 583 -18.93 -41.75 -13.16
CA SER A 583 -17.50 -41.38 -13.11
C SER A 583 -17.17 -39.90 -13.40
N ALA A 584 -18.15 -39.05 -13.65
CA ALA A 584 -17.89 -37.62 -13.96
C ALA A 584 -17.84 -36.71 -12.72
N ALA A 585 -18.02 -37.27 -11.51
CA ALA A 585 -17.99 -36.53 -10.24
C ALA A 585 -16.70 -36.76 -9.41
N ALA A 586 -15.68 -37.43 -10.02
CA ALA A 586 -14.44 -37.77 -9.29
C ALA A 586 -13.18 -37.25 -10.01
N GLU A 587 -13.10 -35.93 -10.30
CA GLU A 587 -11.85 -35.20 -10.46
C GLU A 587 -12.01 -33.70 -10.14
#